data_8fa2ac57a9876fa197c7245f64581b57
#
_entry.id   8fa2ac57a9876fa197c7245f64581b57
#
_cell.length_a   1.000
_cell.length_b   1.000
_cell.length_c   1.000
_cell.angle_alpha   90.00
_cell.angle_beta   90.00
_cell.angle_gamma   90.00
#
_symmetry.space_group_name_H-M   'P 1'
#
loop_
_entity.id
_entity.type
_entity.pdbx_description
1 polymer ?
#
loop_
_entity_poly.entity_id
_entity_poly.type
_entity_poly.pdbx_seq_one_letter_code
_entity_poly.pdbx_strand_id
1 'polypeptide(L)'
;MTDQLRAKFENIELNAGLGKISAFISMTLSLLCLFGALCFLFPSVLTTPELRPLYSKHSDLFYFSLMAGIIISAGFGAFSAIVRQNRYGFYGLCLALIAAVLGCGVIQAPVLPSVPFYAGFDYFVLTLIILALVFIPLEGFFAKNPKQKILRVGWVTDIKYFMFSHIGIQLFSFLTVMPIQYWITHLPSNPIVPWVQAQPIWLQFIELLIVVDFTTYWLHRAMHEVNFLWRFHAIHHSTEHMDWLASSRLHIVEVLMTRFIATLPIFLLGFHTSAVFAYLVFISFHAIFIHSNVRFRFPYLRWLIATPEFHHWHHSSEKPAIDKNYAAFIPLYDVIFKSVYMPNHLASVYGTVGYKIPNSFVKQFTWPFKKYIQRFKQHFGKPKDPL
;
A
#
# COMPACT_ATOMS: atom_id res chain seq x y z
N MET A 1 -19.31 -8.68 -0.11
CA MET A 1 -19.22 -9.21 -1.50
C MET A 1 -19.03 -10.71 -1.34
N THR A 2 -19.89 -11.53 -1.91
CA THR A 2 -19.81 -12.99 -1.80
C THR A 2 -18.54 -13.52 -2.49
N ASP A 3 -17.99 -14.65 -2.02
CA ASP A 3 -16.76 -15.23 -2.59
C ASP A 3 -16.94 -15.57 -4.10
N GLN A 4 -18.18 -15.85 -4.54
CA GLN A 4 -18.53 -16.04 -5.96
C GLN A 4 -18.43 -14.76 -6.79
N LEU A 5 -18.91 -13.62 -6.28
CA LEU A 5 -18.78 -12.33 -6.96
C LEU A 5 -17.30 -11.92 -7.08
N ARG A 6 -16.53 -12.19 -6.06
CA ARG A 6 -15.10 -11.92 -6.04
C ARG A 6 -14.34 -12.78 -7.07
N ALA A 7 -14.57 -14.10 -7.11
CA ALA A 7 -13.96 -14.99 -8.10
C ALA A 7 -14.31 -14.55 -9.54
N LYS A 8 -15.49 -13.98 -9.74
CA LYS A 8 -15.94 -13.47 -11.04
C LYS A 8 -15.21 -12.17 -11.44
N PHE A 9 -14.87 -11.29 -10.47
CA PHE A 9 -14.07 -10.09 -10.72
C PHE A 9 -12.59 -10.41 -10.95
N GLU A 10 -12.05 -11.39 -10.23
CA GLU A 10 -10.64 -11.80 -10.35
C GLU A 10 -10.35 -12.60 -11.64
N ASN A 11 -11.38 -13.15 -12.30
CA ASN A 11 -11.26 -13.92 -13.53
C ASN A 11 -11.79 -13.19 -14.78
N ILE A 12 -11.83 -11.87 -14.78
CA ILE A 12 -12.23 -11.11 -15.97
C ILE A 12 -11.18 -11.28 -17.07
N GLU A 13 -11.50 -12.06 -18.09
CA GLU A 13 -10.76 -12.05 -19.34
C GLU A 13 -11.23 -10.87 -20.20
N LEU A 14 -10.33 -9.92 -20.44
CA LEU A 14 -10.56 -8.77 -21.30
C LEU A 14 -10.45 -9.18 -22.78
N ASN A 15 -11.39 -10.00 -23.24
CA ASN A 15 -11.42 -10.40 -24.64
C ASN A 15 -12.00 -9.26 -25.50
N ALA A 16 -11.26 -8.89 -26.55
CA ALA A 16 -11.71 -7.91 -27.53
C ALA A 16 -13.05 -8.34 -28.16
N GLY A 17 -13.94 -7.38 -28.44
CA GLY A 17 -15.21 -7.64 -29.15
C GLY A 17 -16.44 -7.88 -28.27
N LEU A 18 -16.29 -8.19 -26.97
CA LEU A 18 -17.42 -8.46 -26.07
C LEU A 18 -17.85 -7.24 -25.23
N GLY A 19 -17.37 -6.05 -25.54
CA GLY A 19 -17.65 -4.83 -24.76
C GLY A 19 -17.02 -4.82 -23.34
N LYS A 20 -16.21 -5.81 -23.00
CA LYS A 20 -15.60 -5.90 -21.67
C LYS A 20 -14.53 -4.81 -21.44
N ILE A 21 -13.73 -4.51 -22.48
CA ILE A 21 -12.70 -3.45 -22.41
C ILE A 21 -13.35 -2.10 -22.24
N SER A 22 -14.35 -1.76 -23.07
CA SER A 22 -15.10 -0.50 -22.99
C SER A 22 -15.86 -0.37 -21.67
N ALA A 23 -16.43 -1.45 -21.16
CA ALA A 23 -17.06 -1.47 -19.83
C ALA A 23 -16.04 -1.23 -18.72
N PHE A 24 -14.85 -1.85 -18.78
CA PHE A 24 -13.78 -1.66 -17.82
C PHE A 24 -13.28 -0.21 -17.81
N ILE A 25 -13.00 0.37 -18.98
CA ILE A 25 -12.60 1.78 -19.12
C ILE A 25 -13.67 2.69 -18.54
N SER A 26 -14.95 2.48 -18.91
CA SER A 26 -16.06 3.27 -18.39
C SER A 26 -16.17 3.19 -16.88
N MET A 27 -16.17 2.01 -16.29
CA MET A 27 -16.26 1.80 -14.84
C MET A 27 -15.11 2.47 -14.10
N THR A 28 -13.88 2.24 -14.56
CA THR A 28 -12.69 2.78 -13.89
C THR A 28 -12.68 4.33 -13.98
N LEU A 29 -12.88 4.87 -15.18
CA LEU A 29 -12.81 6.30 -15.39
C LEU A 29 -13.96 7.05 -14.71
N SER A 30 -15.17 6.50 -14.73
CA SER A 30 -16.31 7.09 -14.02
C SER A 30 -16.15 7.07 -12.50
N LEU A 31 -15.55 6.03 -11.94
CA LEU A 31 -15.19 6.00 -10.50
C LEU A 31 -14.16 7.07 -10.17
N LEU A 32 -13.11 7.22 -10.99
CA LEU A 32 -12.11 8.28 -10.79
C LEU A 32 -12.73 9.68 -10.88
N CYS A 33 -13.60 9.90 -11.85
CA CYS A 33 -14.32 11.17 -11.99
C CYS A 33 -15.27 11.45 -10.82
N LEU A 34 -15.98 10.43 -10.33
CA LEU A 34 -16.83 10.56 -9.16
C LEU A 34 -16.02 10.92 -7.91
N PHE A 35 -14.89 10.26 -7.68
CA PHE A 35 -14.00 10.60 -6.57
C PHE A 35 -13.41 12.01 -6.71
N GLY A 36 -13.02 12.41 -7.93
CA GLY A 36 -12.58 13.78 -8.21
C GLY A 36 -13.66 14.81 -7.88
N ALA A 37 -14.89 14.59 -8.33
CA ALA A 37 -16.03 15.46 -8.02
C ALA A 37 -16.29 15.54 -6.51
N LEU A 38 -16.24 14.42 -5.79
CA LEU A 38 -16.39 14.40 -4.34
C LEU A 38 -15.25 15.14 -3.63
N CYS A 39 -14.01 15.05 -4.10
CA CYS A 39 -12.89 15.82 -3.56
C CYS A 39 -13.11 17.33 -3.71
N PHE A 40 -13.68 17.78 -4.82
CA PHE A 40 -14.03 19.19 -5.01
C PHE A 40 -15.23 19.63 -4.15
N LEU A 41 -16.22 18.76 -3.94
CA LEU A 41 -17.38 19.03 -3.09
C LEU A 41 -17.04 19.06 -1.59
N PHE A 42 -16.16 18.20 -1.15
CA PHE A 42 -15.78 18.06 0.26
C PHE A 42 -14.25 18.20 0.47
N PRO A 43 -13.66 19.32 -0.01
CA PRO A 43 -12.21 19.45 -0.06
C PRO A 43 -11.57 19.46 1.32
N SER A 44 -12.25 19.98 2.36
CA SER A 44 -11.74 19.98 3.72
C SER A 44 -11.46 18.58 4.29
N VAL A 45 -12.28 17.60 3.90
CA VAL A 45 -12.22 16.22 4.43
C VAL A 45 -11.47 15.29 3.48
N LEU A 46 -11.70 15.42 2.18
CA LEU A 46 -11.25 14.45 1.19
C LEU A 46 -9.91 14.81 0.52
N THR A 47 -9.46 16.08 0.61
CA THR A 47 -8.19 16.47 -0.01
C THR A 47 -7.06 16.67 1.00
N THR A 48 -5.87 16.41 0.53
CA THR A 48 -4.62 16.60 1.27
C THR A 48 -4.27 18.10 1.30
N PRO A 49 -4.06 18.71 2.48
CA PRO A 49 -3.79 20.15 2.60
C PRO A 49 -2.64 20.65 1.74
N GLU A 50 -1.59 19.86 1.61
CA GLU A 50 -0.38 20.16 0.84
C GLU A 50 -0.65 20.22 -0.67
N LEU A 51 -1.68 19.53 -1.16
CA LEU A 51 -2.05 19.50 -2.58
C LEU A 51 -3.08 20.59 -2.95
N ARG A 52 -3.79 21.18 -1.99
CA ARG A 52 -4.82 22.21 -2.24
C ARG A 52 -4.30 23.44 -2.98
N PRO A 53 -3.09 23.98 -2.69
CA PRO A 53 -2.53 25.08 -3.46
C PRO A 53 -2.32 24.72 -4.95
N LEU A 54 -1.96 23.46 -5.24
CA LEU A 54 -1.82 22.97 -6.61
C LEU A 54 -3.16 22.94 -7.33
N TYR A 55 -4.22 22.47 -6.66
CA TYR A 55 -5.57 22.44 -7.23
C TYR A 55 -6.11 23.84 -7.49
N SER A 56 -5.91 24.77 -6.56
CA SER A 56 -6.29 26.16 -6.73
C SER A 56 -5.56 26.83 -7.89
N LYS A 57 -4.26 26.62 -8.01
CA LYS A 57 -3.43 27.18 -9.10
C LYS A 57 -3.79 26.65 -10.48
N HIS A 58 -4.25 25.40 -10.58
CA HIS A 58 -4.55 24.72 -11.84
C HIS A 58 -6.02 24.27 -11.94
N SER A 59 -6.92 25.01 -11.33
CA SER A 59 -8.37 24.68 -11.26
C SER A 59 -8.97 24.35 -12.61
N ASP A 60 -8.67 25.14 -13.65
CA ASP A 60 -9.18 24.94 -14.99
C ASP A 60 -8.73 23.61 -15.59
N LEU A 61 -7.45 23.26 -15.42
CA LEU A 61 -6.91 21.99 -15.90
C LEU A 61 -7.62 20.80 -15.25
N PHE A 62 -7.81 20.84 -13.92
CA PHE A 62 -8.51 19.78 -13.20
C PHE A 62 -9.99 19.70 -13.60
N TYR A 63 -10.65 20.84 -13.76
CA TYR A 63 -12.03 20.89 -14.24
C TYR A 63 -12.18 20.31 -15.65
N PHE A 64 -11.36 20.74 -16.60
CA PHE A 64 -11.38 20.19 -17.96
C PHE A 64 -11.06 18.71 -18.00
N SER A 65 -10.11 18.25 -17.19
CA SER A 65 -9.77 16.83 -17.07
C SER A 65 -10.93 16.01 -16.51
N LEU A 66 -11.63 16.53 -15.51
CA LEU A 66 -12.82 15.91 -14.94
C LEU A 66 -13.94 15.79 -15.97
N MET A 67 -14.23 16.89 -16.69
CA MET A 67 -15.29 16.92 -17.73
C MET A 67 -14.94 15.97 -18.90
N ALA A 68 -13.71 15.99 -19.38
CA ALA A 68 -13.24 15.07 -20.41
C ALA A 68 -13.36 13.61 -19.96
N GLY A 69 -12.95 13.31 -18.73
CA GLY A 69 -13.08 11.98 -18.13
C GLY A 69 -14.54 11.52 -18.05
N ILE A 70 -15.47 12.39 -17.64
CA ILE A 70 -16.90 12.10 -17.59
C ILE A 70 -17.44 11.80 -18.99
N ILE A 71 -17.13 12.64 -19.99
CA ILE A 71 -17.60 12.45 -21.37
C ILE A 71 -17.07 11.13 -21.95
N ILE A 72 -15.78 10.88 -21.80
CA ILE A 72 -15.13 9.65 -22.29
C ILE A 72 -15.75 8.42 -21.62
N SER A 73 -15.89 8.44 -20.28
CA SER A 73 -16.46 7.31 -19.56
C SER A 73 -17.91 7.04 -19.90
N ALA A 74 -18.71 8.10 -20.08
CA ALA A 74 -20.10 7.98 -20.54
C ALA A 74 -20.19 7.40 -21.96
N GLY A 75 -19.34 7.85 -22.89
CA GLY A 75 -19.26 7.32 -24.25
C GLY A 75 -18.92 5.82 -24.28
N PHE A 76 -17.88 5.41 -23.59
CA PHE A 76 -17.53 3.99 -23.47
C PHE A 76 -18.62 3.16 -22.75
N GLY A 77 -19.27 3.75 -21.74
CA GLY A 77 -20.37 3.12 -21.01
C GLY A 77 -21.59 2.91 -21.89
N ALA A 78 -22.02 3.93 -22.61
CA ALA A 78 -23.12 3.87 -23.56
C ALA A 78 -22.84 2.87 -24.70
N PHE A 79 -21.64 2.92 -25.31
CA PHE A 79 -21.23 1.96 -26.31
C PHE A 79 -21.28 0.51 -25.78
N SER A 80 -20.73 0.27 -24.60
CA SER A 80 -20.71 -1.06 -24.01
C SER A 80 -22.09 -1.56 -23.59
N ALA A 81 -22.94 -0.65 -23.06
CA ALA A 81 -24.31 -0.98 -22.63
C ALA A 81 -25.24 -1.23 -23.82
N ILE A 82 -25.26 -0.34 -24.82
CA ILE A 82 -26.24 -0.33 -25.93
C ILE A 82 -25.80 -1.31 -27.03
N VAL A 83 -24.54 -1.16 -27.51
CA VAL A 83 -24.06 -1.91 -28.68
C VAL A 83 -23.64 -3.33 -28.28
N ARG A 84 -23.10 -3.52 -27.11
CA ARG A 84 -22.59 -4.81 -26.62
C ARG A 84 -23.45 -5.45 -25.54
N GLN A 85 -24.54 -4.80 -25.15
CA GLN A 85 -25.48 -5.24 -24.10
C GLN A 85 -24.78 -5.72 -22.80
N ASN A 86 -23.68 -5.04 -22.44
CA ASN A 86 -22.88 -5.36 -21.29
C ASN A 86 -23.34 -4.53 -20.06
N ARG A 87 -23.86 -5.24 -19.05
CA ARG A 87 -24.37 -4.61 -17.81
C ARG A 87 -23.35 -3.73 -17.08
N TYR A 88 -22.05 -4.09 -17.16
CA TYR A 88 -21.01 -3.27 -16.53
C TYR A 88 -20.79 -1.95 -17.25
N GLY A 89 -21.02 -1.90 -18.58
CA GLY A 89 -21.07 -0.65 -19.33
C GLY A 89 -22.20 0.25 -18.86
N PHE A 90 -23.38 -0.33 -18.59
CA PHE A 90 -24.51 0.41 -18.02
C PHE A 90 -24.18 0.98 -16.64
N TYR A 91 -23.56 0.21 -15.74
CA TYR A 91 -23.13 0.72 -14.43
C TYR A 91 -22.09 1.84 -14.57
N GLY A 92 -21.13 1.71 -15.49
CA GLY A 92 -20.16 2.76 -15.78
C GLY A 92 -20.83 4.04 -16.28
N LEU A 93 -21.82 3.93 -17.17
CA LEU A 93 -22.63 5.06 -17.63
C LEU A 93 -23.39 5.74 -16.47
N CYS A 94 -24.05 4.98 -15.62
CA CYS A 94 -24.75 5.52 -14.44
C CYS A 94 -23.79 6.29 -13.51
N LEU A 95 -22.62 5.74 -13.25
CA LEU A 95 -21.60 6.39 -12.42
C LEU A 95 -21.08 7.68 -13.08
N ALA A 96 -20.88 7.68 -14.40
CA ALA A 96 -20.48 8.87 -15.15
C ALA A 96 -21.54 9.99 -15.05
N LEU A 97 -22.82 9.63 -15.15
CA LEU A 97 -23.93 10.58 -14.99
C LEU A 97 -23.99 11.15 -13.57
N ILE A 98 -23.81 10.30 -12.56
CA ILE A 98 -23.72 10.75 -11.16
C ILE A 98 -22.54 11.71 -10.98
N ALA A 99 -21.36 11.37 -11.53
CA ALA A 99 -20.19 12.24 -11.50
C ALA A 99 -20.43 13.56 -12.21
N ALA A 100 -21.18 13.57 -13.33
CA ALA A 100 -21.55 14.77 -14.04
C ALA A 100 -22.46 15.68 -13.19
N VAL A 101 -23.53 15.13 -12.60
CA VAL A 101 -24.42 15.87 -11.72
C VAL A 101 -23.70 16.52 -10.55
N LEU A 102 -22.77 15.76 -9.92
CA LEU A 102 -22.00 16.24 -8.78
C LEU A 102 -20.86 17.20 -9.19
N GLY A 103 -20.24 16.98 -10.35
CA GLY A 103 -19.03 17.71 -10.78
C GLY A 103 -19.32 19.00 -11.56
N CYS A 104 -20.47 19.13 -12.26
CA CYS A 104 -20.77 20.28 -13.10
C CYS A 104 -20.97 21.61 -12.35
N GLY A 105 -21.19 21.59 -11.04
CA GLY A 105 -21.39 22.78 -10.21
C GLY A 105 -20.16 23.24 -9.42
N VAL A 106 -19.04 22.52 -9.49
CA VAL A 106 -17.90 22.74 -8.58
C VAL A 106 -16.72 23.34 -9.33
N ILE A 107 -16.62 24.66 -9.37
CA ILE A 107 -15.57 25.36 -10.15
C ILE A 107 -14.54 26.08 -9.26
N GLN A 108 -14.76 26.21 -7.97
CA GLN A 108 -13.83 26.95 -7.10
C GLN A 108 -13.39 26.08 -5.93
N ALA A 109 -12.08 25.85 -5.83
CA ALA A 109 -11.49 25.36 -4.59
C ALA A 109 -11.48 26.51 -3.56
N PRO A 110 -12.37 26.53 -2.57
CA PRO A 110 -12.38 27.60 -1.59
C PRO A 110 -11.07 27.55 -0.77
N VAL A 111 -10.60 28.71 -0.32
CA VAL A 111 -9.57 28.81 0.71
C VAL A 111 -10.16 28.18 1.98
N LEU A 112 -9.70 26.99 2.32
CA LEU A 112 -10.26 26.20 3.41
C LEU A 112 -9.45 26.37 4.69
N PRO A 113 -10.11 26.49 5.85
CA PRO A 113 -9.41 26.40 7.10
C PRO A 113 -8.71 25.04 7.24
N SER A 114 -7.57 25.02 7.90
CA SER A 114 -6.88 23.76 8.23
C SER A 114 -7.77 22.95 9.18
N VAL A 115 -8.24 21.81 8.73
CA VAL A 115 -8.93 20.83 9.59
C VAL A 115 -7.91 19.84 10.11
N PRO A 116 -7.98 19.47 11.40
CA PRO A 116 -6.99 18.56 12.02
C PRO A 116 -7.03 17.14 11.45
N PHE A 117 -8.14 16.75 10.83
CA PHE A 117 -8.31 15.40 10.24
C PHE A 117 -8.84 15.50 8.82
N TYR A 118 -8.19 14.80 7.90
CA TYR A 118 -8.62 14.64 6.50
C TYR A 118 -8.34 13.20 6.02
N ALA A 119 -9.09 12.74 5.05
CA ALA A 119 -8.96 11.37 4.53
C ALA A 119 -7.94 11.24 3.39
N GLY A 120 -7.57 12.33 2.71
CA GLY A 120 -6.56 12.34 1.66
C GLY A 120 -6.88 11.40 0.49
N PHE A 121 -8.13 11.36 0.02
CA PHE A 121 -8.54 10.53 -1.12
C PHE A 121 -7.81 10.90 -2.41
N ASP A 122 -7.52 12.17 -2.60
CA ASP A 122 -6.71 12.69 -3.69
C ASP A 122 -5.30 12.09 -3.69
N TYR A 123 -4.65 12.06 -2.52
CA TYR A 123 -3.34 11.45 -2.35
C TYR A 123 -3.37 9.95 -2.65
N PHE A 124 -4.39 9.24 -2.17
CA PHE A 124 -4.59 7.82 -2.48
C PHE A 124 -4.70 7.59 -3.99
N VAL A 125 -5.56 8.35 -4.69
CA VAL A 125 -5.80 8.18 -6.13
C VAL A 125 -4.56 8.55 -6.94
N LEU A 126 -3.91 9.67 -6.62
CA LEU A 126 -2.68 10.11 -7.30
C LEU A 126 -1.56 9.07 -7.12
N THR A 127 -1.35 8.60 -5.91
CA THR A 127 -0.33 7.59 -5.62
C THR A 127 -0.61 6.31 -6.37
N LEU A 128 -1.86 5.84 -6.38
CA LEU A 128 -2.26 4.65 -7.12
C LEU A 128 -1.99 4.78 -8.61
N ILE A 129 -2.35 5.93 -9.22
CA ILE A 129 -2.12 6.20 -10.64
C ILE A 129 -0.62 6.25 -10.95
N ILE A 130 0.17 7.00 -10.18
CA ILE A 130 1.61 7.13 -10.38
C ILE A 130 2.29 5.76 -10.30
N LEU A 131 1.98 5.00 -9.27
CA LEU A 131 2.55 3.66 -9.10
C LEU A 131 2.12 2.69 -10.20
N ALA A 132 0.85 2.73 -10.62
CA ALA A 132 0.37 1.92 -11.72
C ALA A 132 1.06 2.29 -13.05
N LEU A 133 1.23 3.58 -13.33
CA LEU A 133 1.93 4.06 -14.53
C LEU A 133 3.41 3.66 -14.56
N VAL A 134 4.04 3.50 -13.42
CA VAL A 134 5.44 3.06 -13.31
C VAL A 134 5.54 1.54 -13.31
N PHE A 135 4.83 0.87 -12.41
CA PHE A 135 5.06 -0.55 -12.15
C PHE A 135 4.36 -1.49 -13.12
N ILE A 136 3.20 -1.12 -13.68
CA ILE A 136 2.54 -1.97 -14.69
C ILE A 136 3.40 -2.13 -15.96
N PRO A 137 3.94 -1.06 -16.56
CA PRO A 137 4.88 -1.22 -17.67
C PRO A 137 6.18 -1.92 -17.25
N LEU A 138 6.74 -1.59 -16.07
CA LEU A 138 7.96 -2.20 -15.57
C LEU A 138 7.81 -3.72 -15.46
N GLU A 139 6.73 -4.19 -14.84
CA GLU A 139 6.41 -5.62 -14.73
C GLU A 139 6.03 -6.24 -16.08
N GLY A 140 5.44 -5.47 -17.00
CA GLY A 140 5.13 -5.94 -18.35
C GLY A 140 6.38 -6.23 -19.18
N PHE A 141 7.34 -5.31 -19.18
CA PHE A 141 8.57 -5.44 -19.98
C PHE A 141 9.63 -6.35 -19.34
N PHE A 142 9.71 -6.35 -18.02
CA PHE A 142 10.77 -7.04 -17.27
C PHE A 142 10.24 -8.15 -16.36
N ALA A 143 9.08 -8.71 -16.67
CA ALA A 143 8.44 -9.73 -15.86
C ALA A 143 9.38 -10.88 -15.50
N LYS A 144 9.39 -11.25 -14.21
CA LYS A 144 9.94 -12.49 -13.70
C LYS A 144 9.03 -13.67 -14.09
N ASN A 145 7.73 -13.51 -13.94
CA ASN A 145 6.71 -14.43 -14.39
C ASN A 145 5.85 -13.77 -15.49
N PRO A 146 6.18 -13.94 -16.77
CA PRO A 146 5.43 -13.31 -17.88
C PRO A 146 3.98 -13.81 -18.03
N LYS A 147 3.67 -14.96 -17.43
CA LYS A 147 2.31 -15.51 -17.45
C LYS A 147 1.42 -14.94 -16.35
N GLN A 148 1.96 -14.18 -15.43
CA GLN A 148 1.19 -13.56 -14.35
C GLN A 148 0.30 -12.45 -14.93
N LYS A 149 -1.00 -12.52 -14.66
CA LYS A 149 -1.95 -11.48 -15.06
C LYS A 149 -1.71 -10.23 -14.21
N ILE A 150 -1.88 -9.02 -14.80
CA ILE A 150 -1.81 -7.74 -14.09
C ILE A 150 -2.84 -7.70 -12.95
N LEU A 151 -4.08 -8.14 -13.25
CA LEU A 151 -5.13 -8.31 -12.24
C LEU A 151 -5.16 -9.78 -11.78
N ARG A 152 -4.08 -10.18 -11.10
CA ARG A 152 -3.93 -11.56 -10.61
C ARG A 152 -4.86 -11.87 -9.43
N VAL A 153 -5.01 -13.13 -9.06
CA VAL A 153 -5.81 -13.52 -7.89
C VAL A 153 -5.31 -12.78 -6.64
N GLY A 154 -6.22 -12.17 -5.89
CA GLY A 154 -5.92 -11.42 -4.67
C GLY A 154 -5.76 -9.90 -4.84
N TRP A 155 -5.65 -9.36 -6.07
CA TRP A 155 -5.47 -7.92 -6.30
C TRP A 155 -6.55 -7.04 -5.61
N VAL A 156 -7.81 -7.52 -5.56
CA VAL A 156 -8.90 -6.81 -4.87
C VAL A 156 -8.65 -6.69 -3.36
N THR A 157 -7.98 -7.67 -2.77
CA THR A 157 -7.59 -7.60 -1.37
C THR A 157 -6.47 -6.58 -1.18
N ASP A 158 -5.48 -6.59 -2.05
CA ASP A 158 -4.32 -5.71 -1.97
C ASP A 158 -4.72 -4.24 -2.18
N ILE A 159 -5.60 -3.95 -3.14
CA ILE A 159 -6.16 -2.61 -3.33
C ILE A 159 -6.90 -2.11 -2.09
N LYS A 160 -7.61 -2.99 -1.37
CA LYS A 160 -8.28 -2.62 -0.11
C LYS A 160 -7.28 -2.31 0.99
N TYR A 161 -6.18 -3.06 1.09
CA TYR A 161 -5.09 -2.74 2.01
C TYR A 161 -4.40 -1.42 1.63
N PHE A 162 -4.14 -1.21 0.35
CA PHE A 162 -3.57 0.03 -0.16
C PHE A 162 -4.45 1.24 0.19
N MET A 163 -5.75 1.16 -0.10
CA MET A 163 -6.72 2.19 0.24
C MET A 163 -6.79 2.43 1.76
N PHE A 164 -6.89 1.36 2.55
CA PHE A 164 -6.97 1.45 4.00
C PHE A 164 -5.73 2.11 4.61
N SER A 165 -4.54 1.76 4.13
CA SER A 165 -3.28 2.34 4.59
C SER A 165 -3.17 3.83 4.25
N HIS A 166 -3.62 4.24 3.06
CA HIS A 166 -3.56 5.64 2.63
C HIS A 166 -4.59 6.53 3.33
N ILE A 167 -5.84 6.06 3.42
CA ILE A 167 -6.89 6.81 4.12
C ILE A 167 -6.62 6.85 5.63
N GLY A 168 -6.05 5.78 6.19
CA GLY A 168 -5.71 5.70 7.61
C GLY A 168 -4.47 6.47 8.03
N ILE A 169 -3.72 7.08 7.09
CA ILE A 169 -2.39 7.65 7.36
C ILE A 169 -2.40 8.71 8.48
N GLN A 170 -3.46 9.53 8.56
CA GLN A 170 -3.62 10.54 9.60
C GLN A 170 -3.81 9.91 10.98
N LEU A 171 -4.73 8.94 11.08
CA LEU A 171 -4.95 8.21 12.32
C LEU A 171 -3.69 7.44 12.74
N PHE A 172 -2.99 6.83 11.80
CA PHE A 172 -1.77 6.09 12.10
C PHE A 172 -0.64 7.03 12.57
N SER A 173 -0.52 8.21 11.95
CA SER A 173 0.44 9.24 12.39
C SER A 173 0.08 9.77 13.78
N PHE A 174 -1.19 10.03 14.07
CA PHE A 174 -1.65 10.41 15.38
C PHE A 174 -1.28 9.36 16.44
N LEU A 175 -1.48 8.07 16.14
CA LEU A 175 -1.20 6.98 17.08
C LEU A 175 0.28 6.65 17.24
N THR A 176 1.13 7.00 16.29
CA THR A 176 2.56 6.61 16.30
C THR A 176 3.50 7.79 16.44
N VAL A 177 3.34 8.84 15.65
CA VAL A 177 4.25 9.99 15.60
C VAL A 177 4.04 10.93 16.77
N MET A 178 2.79 11.28 17.07
CA MET A 178 2.51 12.24 18.14
C MET A 178 2.96 11.76 19.53
N PRO A 179 2.74 10.51 19.96
CA PRO A 179 3.25 10.01 21.23
C PRO A 179 4.78 10.07 21.31
N ILE A 180 5.48 9.77 20.23
CA ILE A 180 6.95 9.85 20.18
C ILE A 180 7.41 11.29 20.30
N GLN A 181 6.82 12.21 19.54
CA GLN A 181 7.14 13.64 19.62
C GLN A 181 6.90 14.17 21.02
N TYR A 182 5.73 13.88 21.60
CA TYR A 182 5.42 14.29 22.96
C TYR A 182 6.44 13.77 23.97
N TRP A 183 6.80 12.49 23.89
CA TRP A 183 7.78 11.87 24.78
C TRP A 183 9.15 12.52 24.64
N ILE A 184 9.64 12.73 23.41
CA ILE A 184 10.96 13.29 23.15
C ILE A 184 11.08 14.75 23.63
N THR A 185 10.00 15.56 23.54
CA THR A 185 10.02 16.93 24.07
C THR A 185 10.19 17.01 25.58
N HIS A 186 9.95 15.90 26.30
CA HIS A 186 10.14 15.81 27.76
C HIS A 186 11.47 15.15 28.16
N LEU A 187 12.27 14.69 27.19
CA LEU A 187 13.62 14.20 27.46
C LEU A 187 14.61 15.35 27.63
N PRO A 188 15.71 15.14 28.38
CA PRO A 188 16.84 16.06 28.38
C PRO A 188 17.35 16.31 26.97
N SER A 189 17.95 17.49 26.75
CA SER A 189 18.55 17.84 25.46
C SER A 189 19.56 16.77 25.02
N ASN A 190 19.37 16.24 23.82
CA ASN A 190 20.27 15.26 23.24
C ASN A 190 21.43 15.98 22.52
N PRO A 191 22.69 15.85 22.98
CA PRO A 191 23.84 16.55 22.38
C PRO A 191 24.14 16.09 20.95
N ILE A 192 23.62 14.95 20.52
CA ILE A 192 23.79 14.43 19.15
C ILE A 192 22.95 15.23 18.14
N VAL A 193 21.81 15.78 18.54
CA VAL A 193 20.89 16.48 17.62
C VAL A 193 21.56 17.67 16.90
N PRO A 194 22.25 18.61 17.57
CA PRO A 194 22.93 19.69 16.87
C PRO A 194 24.00 19.19 15.90
N TRP A 195 24.71 18.12 16.23
CA TRP A 195 25.71 17.51 15.36
C TRP A 195 25.08 16.89 14.12
N VAL A 196 23.96 16.16 14.24
CA VAL A 196 23.23 15.61 13.10
C VAL A 196 22.68 16.75 12.23
N GLN A 197 22.07 17.77 12.81
CA GLN A 197 21.48 18.88 12.06
C GLN A 197 22.53 19.75 11.34
N ALA A 198 23.77 19.81 11.81
CA ALA A 198 24.86 20.49 11.15
C ALA A 198 25.40 19.78 9.89
N GLN A 199 25.03 18.52 9.69
CA GLN A 199 25.45 17.73 8.54
C GLN A 199 24.71 18.13 7.26
N PRO A 200 25.31 17.90 6.07
CA PRO A 200 24.60 18.07 4.79
C PRO A 200 23.40 17.13 4.69
N ILE A 201 22.33 17.58 4.05
CA ILE A 201 21.07 16.81 3.89
C ILE A 201 21.29 15.42 3.26
N TRP A 202 22.19 15.30 2.28
CA TRP A 202 22.48 14.01 1.65
C TRP A 202 23.12 13.00 2.62
N LEU A 203 23.93 13.46 3.57
CA LEU A 203 24.54 12.58 4.58
C LEU A 203 23.49 12.13 5.59
N GLN A 204 22.63 13.05 6.06
CA GLN A 204 21.50 12.71 6.90
C GLN A 204 20.55 11.69 6.24
N PHE A 205 20.33 11.80 4.92
CA PHE A 205 19.57 10.82 4.16
C PHE A 205 20.21 9.42 4.19
N ILE A 206 21.52 9.32 4.03
CA ILE A 206 22.24 8.03 4.12
C ILE A 206 22.16 7.47 5.55
N GLU A 207 22.35 8.31 6.55
CA GLU A 207 22.23 7.90 7.95
C GLU A 207 20.83 7.41 8.29
N LEU A 208 19.78 8.06 7.76
CA LEU A 208 18.40 7.59 7.88
C LEU A 208 18.20 6.20 7.28
N LEU A 209 18.75 5.94 6.08
CA LEU A 209 18.71 4.62 5.46
C LEU A 209 19.35 3.55 6.36
N ILE A 210 20.49 3.87 6.97
CA ILE A 210 21.22 2.93 7.84
C ILE A 210 20.46 2.70 9.16
N VAL A 211 20.13 3.77 9.86
CA VAL A 211 19.63 3.67 11.24
C VAL A 211 18.20 3.13 11.27
N VAL A 212 17.34 3.62 10.36
CA VAL A 212 15.94 3.17 10.32
C VAL A 212 15.85 1.74 9.80
N ASP A 213 16.65 1.36 8.80
CA ASP A 213 16.64 -0.02 8.32
C ASP A 213 17.18 -0.99 9.39
N PHE A 214 18.16 -0.58 10.19
CA PHE A 214 18.63 -1.38 11.33
C PHE A 214 17.52 -1.66 12.35
N THR A 215 16.75 -0.64 12.72
CA THR A 215 15.65 -0.82 13.69
C THR A 215 14.50 -1.64 13.11
N THR A 216 14.17 -1.42 11.83
CA THR A 216 13.14 -2.19 11.15
C THR A 216 13.55 -3.63 10.86
N TYR A 217 14.83 -3.90 10.61
CA TYR A 217 15.38 -5.27 10.51
C TYR A 217 15.07 -6.09 11.77
N TRP A 218 15.36 -5.56 12.96
CA TRP A 218 15.09 -6.26 14.21
C TRP A 218 13.60 -6.46 14.48
N LEU A 219 12.79 -5.47 14.17
CA LEU A 219 11.33 -5.63 14.24
C LEU A 219 10.84 -6.71 13.27
N HIS A 220 11.29 -6.67 12.02
CA HIS A 220 10.90 -7.62 10.98
C HIS A 220 11.32 -9.05 11.36
N ARG A 221 12.55 -9.21 11.84
CA ARG A 221 13.04 -10.48 12.39
C ARG A 221 12.18 -10.96 13.57
N ALA A 222 11.83 -10.07 14.48
CA ALA A 222 10.94 -10.41 15.60
C ALA A 222 9.54 -10.81 15.10
N MET A 223 9.03 -10.18 14.03
CA MET A 223 7.76 -10.55 13.42
C MET A 223 7.77 -11.98 12.85
N HIS A 224 8.92 -12.49 12.42
CA HIS A 224 9.07 -13.86 11.97
C HIS A 224 9.30 -14.85 13.13
N GLU A 225 10.19 -14.52 14.06
CA GLU A 225 10.64 -15.44 15.11
C GLU A 225 9.68 -15.51 16.30
N VAL A 226 8.85 -14.46 16.54
CA VAL A 226 7.88 -14.42 17.63
C VAL A 226 6.50 -14.80 17.13
N ASN A 227 5.99 -15.97 17.52
CA ASN A 227 4.71 -16.53 17.06
C ASN A 227 3.49 -15.59 17.16
N PHE A 228 3.47 -14.70 18.16
CA PHE A 228 2.40 -13.71 18.31
C PHE A 228 2.47 -12.66 17.21
N LEU A 229 3.66 -12.14 16.94
CA LEU A 229 3.90 -11.10 15.91
C LEU A 229 3.75 -11.68 14.51
N TRP A 230 4.24 -12.90 14.29
CA TRP A 230 4.07 -13.62 13.03
C TRP A 230 2.63 -13.67 12.53
N ARG A 231 1.65 -13.77 13.42
CA ARG A 231 0.23 -13.79 13.01
C ARG A 231 -0.20 -12.55 12.25
N PHE A 232 0.36 -11.40 12.57
CA PHE A 232 0.07 -10.17 11.85
C PHE A 232 0.85 -10.13 10.54
N HIS A 233 2.12 -10.46 10.60
CA HIS A 233 3.02 -10.46 9.45
C HIS A 233 2.74 -11.59 8.44
N ALA A 234 2.22 -12.72 8.87
CA ALA A 234 1.77 -13.79 8.00
C ALA A 234 0.71 -13.35 6.97
N ILE A 235 -0.03 -12.27 7.24
CA ILE A 235 -0.97 -11.69 6.28
C ILE A 235 -0.20 -11.11 5.10
N HIS A 236 0.94 -10.47 5.33
CA HIS A 236 1.86 -10.00 4.30
C HIS A 236 2.38 -11.17 3.47
N HIS A 237 2.84 -12.24 4.12
CA HIS A 237 3.29 -13.47 3.48
C HIS A 237 2.18 -14.33 2.86
N SER A 238 0.91 -13.97 3.02
CA SER A 238 -0.21 -14.75 2.45
C SER A 238 -0.39 -14.60 0.94
N THR A 239 0.36 -13.72 0.29
CA THR A 239 0.32 -13.58 -1.17
C THR A 239 1.00 -14.78 -1.84
N GLU A 240 0.32 -15.35 -2.84
CA GLU A 240 0.87 -16.44 -3.68
C GLU A 240 1.45 -15.88 -4.99
N HIS A 241 1.37 -14.57 -5.19
CA HIS A 241 1.84 -13.87 -6.37
C HIS A 241 2.53 -12.58 -5.97
N MET A 242 3.77 -12.42 -6.36
CA MET A 242 4.52 -11.17 -6.14
C MET A 242 4.25 -10.19 -7.27
N ASP A 243 3.85 -8.99 -6.92
CA ASP A 243 3.74 -7.81 -7.77
C ASP A 243 3.81 -6.54 -6.91
N TRP A 244 3.89 -5.38 -7.57
CA TRP A 244 3.99 -4.09 -6.91
C TRP A 244 2.86 -3.85 -5.89
N LEU A 245 1.66 -4.37 -6.14
CA LEU A 245 0.50 -4.17 -5.28
C LEU A 245 0.53 -5.07 -4.03
N ALA A 246 1.24 -6.21 -4.08
CA ALA A 246 1.41 -7.13 -2.95
C ALA A 246 2.09 -6.47 -1.75
N SER A 247 2.94 -5.46 -1.98
CA SER A 247 3.62 -4.67 -0.94
C SER A 247 2.65 -4.05 0.06
N SER A 248 1.43 -3.74 -0.37
CA SER A 248 0.42 -3.07 0.45
C SER A 248 -0.33 -3.99 1.43
N ARG A 249 -0.19 -5.31 1.31
CA ARG A 249 -0.90 -6.28 2.16
C ARG A 249 -0.30 -6.34 3.56
N LEU A 250 -0.57 -5.34 4.38
CA LEU A 250 -0.06 -5.19 5.74
C LEU A 250 -1.21 -5.10 6.75
N HIS A 251 -1.13 -5.90 7.82
CA HIS A 251 -2.10 -5.77 8.92
C HIS A 251 -1.88 -4.46 9.68
N ILE A 252 -2.99 -3.84 10.17
CA ILE A 252 -2.89 -2.55 10.89
C ILE A 252 -1.91 -2.58 12.07
N VAL A 253 -1.87 -3.67 12.83
CA VAL A 253 -0.92 -3.81 13.96
C VAL A 253 0.51 -3.76 13.46
N GLU A 254 0.82 -4.45 12.37
CA GLU A 254 2.13 -4.40 11.73
C GLU A 254 2.46 -2.97 11.24
N VAL A 255 1.52 -2.31 10.56
CA VAL A 255 1.69 -0.92 10.10
C VAL A 255 2.01 0.01 11.28
N LEU A 256 1.26 -0.08 12.38
CA LEU A 256 1.49 0.75 13.56
C LEU A 256 2.84 0.46 14.21
N MET A 257 3.21 -0.82 14.38
CA MET A 257 4.50 -1.21 14.97
C MET A 257 5.67 -0.75 14.10
N THR A 258 5.61 -0.98 12.79
CA THR A 258 6.67 -0.58 11.86
C THR A 258 6.83 0.94 11.84
N ARG A 259 5.73 1.69 11.79
CA ARG A 259 5.78 3.15 11.85
C ARG A 259 6.36 3.65 13.17
N PHE A 260 5.92 3.10 14.30
CA PHE A 260 6.43 3.49 15.61
C PHE A 260 7.94 3.27 15.69
N ILE A 261 8.42 2.08 15.35
CA ILE A 261 9.85 1.71 15.42
C ILE A 261 10.67 2.53 14.41
N ALA A 262 10.19 2.73 13.18
CA ALA A 262 10.89 3.53 12.17
C ALA A 262 10.97 5.01 12.54
N THR A 263 9.93 5.55 13.19
CA THR A 263 9.86 6.97 13.57
C THR A 263 10.74 7.29 14.78
N LEU A 264 10.94 6.33 15.67
CA LEU A 264 11.69 6.55 16.91
C LEU A 264 13.13 7.11 16.68
N PRO A 265 14.01 6.50 15.88
CA PRO A 265 15.34 7.03 15.62
C PRO A 265 15.30 8.37 14.87
N ILE A 266 14.30 8.60 14.00
CA ILE A 266 14.15 9.86 13.26
C ILE A 266 14.04 11.04 14.22
N PHE A 267 13.20 10.93 15.23
CA PHE A 267 13.00 12.00 16.21
C PHE A 267 14.09 12.04 17.29
N LEU A 268 14.60 10.89 17.74
CA LEU A 268 15.68 10.83 18.73
C LEU A 268 16.97 11.50 18.24
N LEU A 269 17.27 11.35 16.94
CA LEU A 269 18.48 11.93 16.35
C LEU A 269 18.24 13.31 15.74
N GLY A 270 16.97 13.73 15.60
CA GLY A 270 16.60 15.09 15.20
C GLY A 270 16.98 15.45 13.76
N PHE A 271 16.85 14.51 12.83
CA PHE A 271 17.12 14.74 11.41
C PHE A 271 16.31 15.90 10.81
N HIS A 272 16.91 16.59 9.86
CA HIS A 272 16.25 17.68 9.14
C HIS A 272 15.05 17.17 8.32
N THR A 273 13.94 17.92 8.35
CA THR A 273 12.68 17.54 7.70
C THR A 273 12.84 17.17 6.21
N SER A 274 13.70 17.89 5.48
CA SER A 274 13.97 17.58 4.07
C SER A 274 14.64 16.23 3.86
N ALA A 275 15.57 15.85 4.75
CA ALA A 275 16.21 14.52 4.69
C ALA A 275 15.19 13.42 5.01
N VAL A 276 14.34 13.64 6.03
CA VAL A 276 13.26 12.71 6.40
C VAL A 276 12.26 12.56 5.26
N PHE A 277 11.85 13.65 4.63
CA PHE A 277 10.92 13.60 3.48
C PHE A 277 11.51 12.82 2.30
N ALA A 278 12.76 13.11 1.92
CA ALA A 278 13.45 12.38 0.87
C ALA A 278 13.56 10.88 1.19
N TYR A 279 13.90 10.55 2.43
CA TYR A 279 13.94 9.17 2.91
C TYR A 279 12.58 8.47 2.79
N LEU A 280 11.50 9.09 3.26
CA LEU A 280 10.15 8.50 3.22
C LEU A 280 9.68 8.25 1.80
N VAL A 281 9.91 9.18 0.87
CA VAL A 281 9.58 9.00 -0.55
C VAL A 281 10.38 7.85 -1.14
N PHE A 282 11.69 7.84 -0.92
CA PHE A 282 12.58 6.82 -1.45
C PHE A 282 12.25 5.42 -0.93
N ILE A 283 12.12 5.26 0.41
CA ILE A 283 11.90 3.94 1.01
C ILE A 283 10.51 3.37 0.67
N SER A 284 9.50 4.24 0.52
CA SER A 284 8.16 3.83 0.09
C SER A 284 8.18 3.28 -1.34
N PHE A 285 8.87 3.96 -2.25
CA PHE A 285 9.03 3.49 -3.62
C PHE A 285 9.85 2.18 -3.67
N HIS A 286 10.93 2.11 -2.90
CA HIS A 286 11.79 0.93 -2.82
C HIS A 286 11.05 -0.28 -2.28
N ALA A 287 10.23 -0.12 -1.24
CA ALA A 287 9.41 -1.20 -0.68
C ALA A 287 8.45 -1.80 -1.72
N ILE A 288 7.87 -0.97 -2.59
CA ILE A 288 7.04 -1.44 -3.70
C ILE A 288 7.90 -2.13 -4.77
N PHE A 289 9.05 -1.56 -5.11
CA PHE A 289 9.95 -2.11 -6.11
C PHE A 289 10.45 -3.51 -5.76
N ILE A 290 10.83 -3.78 -4.51
CA ILE A 290 11.32 -5.12 -4.11
C ILE A 290 10.23 -6.20 -4.15
N HIS A 291 8.94 -5.83 -4.12
CA HIS A 291 7.83 -6.76 -4.30
C HIS A 291 7.45 -6.97 -5.77
N SER A 292 7.85 -6.08 -6.67
CA SER A 292 7.41 -6.09 -8.06
C SER A 292 7.82 -7.37 -8.80
N ASN A 293 6.97 -7.81 -9.76
CA ASN A 293 7.19 -9.00 -10.58
C ASN A 293 8.27 -8.76 -11.65
N VAL A 294 9.48 -8.44 -11.22
CA VAL A 294 10.60 -8.17 -12.14
C VAL A 294 11.72 -9.20 -11.98
N ARG A 295 12.43 -9.47 -13.10
CA ARG A 295 13.52 -10.45 -13.17
C ARG A 295 14.91 -9.84 -12.93
N PHE A 296 14.99 -8.62 -12.41
CA PHE A 296 16.24 -7.93 -12.21
C PHE A 296 17.14 -8.67 -11.21
N ARG A 297 18.36 -8.89 -11.63
CA ARG A 297 19.44 -9.40 -10.81
C ARG A 297 20.59 -8.39 -10.84
N PHE A 298 21.00 -7.93 -9.68
CA PHE A 298 22.06 -6.94 -9.53
C PHE A 298 23.24 -7.60 -8.79
N PRO A 299 24.09 -8.36 -9.48
CA PRO A 299 25.09 -9.24 -8.85
C PRO A 299 26.05 -8.52 -7.90
N TYR A 300 26.37 -7.25 -8.16
CA TYR A 300 27.25 -6.46 -7.31
C TYR A 300 26.51 -5.69 -6.20
N LEU A 301 25.27 -5.27 -6.45
CA LEU A 301 24.47 -4.48 -5.49
C LEU A 301 23.64 -5.36 -4.53
N ARG A 302 23.42 -6.63 -4.86
CA ARG A 302 22.52 -7.53 -4.12
C ARG A 302 22.90 -7.74 -2.65
N TRP A 303 24.12 -7.37 -2.25
CA TRP A 303 24.60 -7.44 -0.88
C TRP A 303 24.54 -6.10 -0.13
N LEU A 304 24.38 -5.01 -0.86
CA LEU A 304 24.34 -3.65 -0.33
C LEU A 304 22.91 -3.12 -0.27
N ILE A 305 22.10 -3.45 -1.29
CA ILE A 305 20.73 -2.94 -1.44
C ILE A 305 19.80 -4.12 -1.69
N ALA A 306 18.72 -4.21 -0.91
CA ALA A 306 17.69 -5.20 -1.12
C ALA A 306 17.06 -5.05 -2.51
N THR A 307 17.07 -6.14 -3.25
CA THR A 307 16.58 -6.22 -4.62
C THR A 307 15.29 -7.04 -4.66
N PRO A 308 14.52 -7.01 -5.77
CA PRO A 308 13.41 -7.93 -5.94
C PRO A 308 13.82 -9.40 -5.76
N GLU A 309 15.01 -9.79 -6.22
CA GLU A 309 15.54 -11.14 -6.01
C GLU A 309 15.68 -11.48 -4.52
N PHE A 310 16.25 -10.57 -3.73
CA PHE A 310 16.46 -10.74 -2.28
C PHE A 310 15.14 -10.88 -1.52
N HIS A 311 14.20 -9.96 -1.78
CA HIS A 311 12.93 -9.90 -1.06
C HIS A 311 11.95 -10.99 -1.53
N HIS A 312 12.02 -11.43 -2.78
CA HIS A 312 11.25 -12.59 -3.24
C HIS A 312 11.68 -13.88 -2.54
N TRP A 313 12.97 -14.03 -2.18
CA TRP A 313 13.43 -15.13 -1.34
C TRP A 313 12.88 -15.02 0.08
N HIS A 314 12.77 -13.82 0.62
CA HIS A 314 12.12 -13.59 1.90
C HIS A 314 10.65 -14.07 1.91
N HIS A 315 9.90 -13.81 0.84
CA HIS A 315 8.52 -14.26 0.67
C HIS A 315 8.36 -15.71 0.23
N SER A 316 9.45 -16.42 -0.05
CA SER A 316 9.38 -17.79 -0.55
C SER A 316 8.90 -18.77 0.52
N SER A 317 8.01 -19.68 0.11
CA SER A 317 7.58 -20.82 0.94
C SER A 317 8.52 -22.03 0.83
N GLU A 318 9.63 -21.91 0.11
CA GLU A 318 10.65 -22.94 0.02
C GLU A 318 11.37 -23.11 1.37
N LYS A 319 11.49 -24.35 1.85
CA LYS A 319 12.00 -24.65 3.20
C LYS A 319 13.32 -23.95 3.58
N PRO A 320 14.35 -23.83 2.71
CA PRO A 320 15.59 -23.15 3.06
C PRO A 320 15.47 -21.62 3.20
N ALA A 321 14.41 -21.01 2.63
CA ALA A 321 14.17 -19.58 2.64
C ALA A 321 13.31 -19.12 3.81
N ILE A 322 12.68 -20.05 4.55
CA ILE A 322 11.86 -19.70 5.71
C ILE A 322 12.72 -19.01 6.75
N ASP A 323 12.22 -17.89 7.28
CA ASP A 323 12.89 -17.07 8.28
C ASP A 323 14.28 -16.58 7.83
N LYS A 324 14.34 -16.07 6.59
CA LYS A 324 15.53 -15.49 5.96
C LYS A 324 15.24 -14.11 5.36
N ASN A 325 16.32 -13.33 5.15
CA ASN A 325 16.32 -12.06 4.39
C ASN A 325 15.39 -10.98 4.99
N TYR A 326 15.61 -10.62 6.25
CA TYR A 326 14.75 -9.68 6.97
C TYR A 326 14.96 -8.20 6.62
N ALA A 327 16.14 -7.82 6.07
CA ALA A 327 16.43 -6.43 5.74
C ALA A 327 15.45 -5.89 4.69
N ALA A 328 14.91 -4.69 4.94
CA ALA A 328 14.07 -4.02 3.98
C ALA A 328 14.89 -3.26 2.93
N PHE A 329 16.10 -2.79 3.31
CA PHE A 329 16.96 -2.03 2.41
C PHE A 329 18.42 -2.48 2.39
N ILE A 330 19.05 -2.85 3.53
CA ILE A 330 20.48 -3.17 3.64
C ILE A 330 20.69 -4.66 3.94
N PRO A 331 20.85 -5.56 2.94
CA PRO A 331 21.07 -6.99 3.12
C PRO A 331 22.29 -7.34 3.97
N LEU A 332 23.23 -6.41 4.15
CA LEU A 332 24.40 -6.59 4.98
C LEU A 332 24.02 -6.95 6.43
N TYR A 333 22.87 -6.50 6.94
CA TYR A 333 22.38 -6.93 8.27
C TYR A 333 22.10 -8.42 8.29
N ASP A 334 21.49 -8.98 7.24
CA ASP A 334 21.27 -10.42 7.14
C ASP A 334 22.57 -11.23 7.04
N VAL A 335 23.60 -10.66 6.41
CA VAL A 335 24.93 -11.28 6.37
C VAL A 335 25.55 -11.28 7.77
N ILE A 336 25.57 -10.14 8.45
CA ILE A 336 26.15 -9.99 9.80
C ILE A 336 25.43 -10.89 10.81
N PHE A 337 24.10 -10.93 10.77
CA PHE A 337 23.27 -11.70 11.72
C PHE A 337 22.88 -13.09 11.22
N LYS A 338 23.52 -13.58 10.13
CA LYS A 338 23.42 -14.96 9.59
C LYS A 338 22.00 -15.39 9.19
N SER A 339 21.19 -14.43 8.73
CA SER A 339 19.83 -14.65 8.23
C SER A 339 19.72 -14.60 6.70
N VAL A 340 20.83 -14.44 5.99
CA VAL A 340 20.82 -14.34 4.53
C VAL A 340 20.61 -15.68 3.84
N TYR A 341 19.77 -15.69 2.78
CA TYR A 341 19.62 -16.80 1.85
C TYR A 341 19.45 -16.28 0.42
N MET A 342 20.44 -16.50 -0.44
CA MET A 342 20.51 -15.96 -1.80
C MET A 342 21.10 -16.97 -2.78
N PRO A 343 20.36 -18.04 -3.16
CA PRO A 343 20.82 -19.03 -4.12
C PRO A 343 20.92 -18.47 -5.55
N ASN A 344 21.50 -19.25 -6.47
CA ASN A 344 21.72 -18.80 -7.85
C ASN A 344 20.51 -18.85 -8.77
N HIS A 345 19.34 -19.22 -8.26
CA HIS A 345 18.06 -19.19 -8.99
C HIS A 345 17.08 -18.20 -8.35
N LEU A 346 15.97 -17.95 -9.00
CA LEU A 346 14.93 -17.05 -8.49
C LEU A 346 13.87 -17.85 -7.73
N ALA A 347 13.36 -17.31 -6.62
CA ALA A 347 12.22 -17.89 -5.90
C ALA A 347 10.99 -18.02 -6.81
N SER A 348 10.26 -19.11 -6.71
CA SER A 348 9.12 -19.39 -7.59
C SER A 348 7.82 -19.70 -6.87
N VAL A 349 7.89 -20.03 -5.59
CA VAL A 349 6.74 -20.43 -4.78
C VAL A 349 6.62 -19.51 -3.57
N TYR A 350 5.43 -18.97 -3.36
CA TYR A 350 5.12 -17.99 -2.32
C TYR A 350 3.91 -18.42 -1.50
N GLY A 351 3.69 -17.74 -0.39
CA GLY A 351 2.57 -18.01 0.51
C GLY A 351 2.99 -18.59 1.85
N THR A 352 2.06 -18.69 2.77
CA THR A 352 2.31 -19.22 4.12
C THR A 352 2.41 -20.74 4.14
N VAL A 353 3.34 -21.28 4.94
CA VAL A 353 3.53 -22.72 5.14
C VAL A 353 2.74 -23.20 6.36
N GLY A 354 2.09 -24.35 6.23
CA GLY A 354 1.42 -25.03 7.35
C GLY A 354 -0.02 -24.58 7.64
N TYR A 355 -0.48 -23.46 7.07
CA TYR A 355 -1.87 -23.00 7.19
C TYR A 355 -2.26 -22.06 6.06
N LYS A 356 -3.57 -22.01 5.77
CA LYS A 356 -4.10 -21.13 4.73
C LYS A 356 -4.77 -19.90 5.35
N ILE A 357 -4.30 -18.73 4.98
CA ILE A 357 -4.91 -17.46 5.34
C ILE A 357 -6.06 -17.17 4.37
N PRO A 358 -7.24 -16.73 4.85
CA PRO A 358 -8.36 -16.42 3.98
C PRO A 358 -8.01 -15.31 2.99
N ASN A 359 -8.45 -15.44 1.74
CA ASN A 359 -8.16 -14.47 0.70
C ASN A 359 -9.13 -13.25 0.69
N SER A 360 -9.57 -12.76 1.85
CA SER A 360 -10.53 -11.67 2.02
C SER A 360 -10.00 -10.67 3.04
N PHE A 361 -10.00 -9.37 2.70
CA PHE A 361 -9.55 -8.27 3.57
C PHE A 361 -10.17 -8.37 4.98
N VAL A 362 -11.50 -8.46 5.09
CA VAL A 362 -12.19 -8.52 6.39
C VAL A 362 -11.82 -9.78 7.17
N LYS A 363 -11.75 -10.94 6.48
CA LYS A 363 -11.37 -12.19 7.14
C LYS A 363 -9.89 -12.17 7.58
N GLN A 364 -9.00 -11.53 6.81
CA GLN A 364 -7.59 -11.35 7.17
C GLN A 364 -7.44 -10.42 8.37
N PHE A 365 -8.20 -9.32 8.41
CA PHE A 365 -8.16 -8.36 9.52
C PHE A 365 -8.48 -9.01 10.88
N THR A 366 -9.37 -9.98 10.92
CA THR A 366 -9.76 -10.69 12.16
C THR A 366 -8.95 -11.97 12.42
N TRP A 367 -8.23 -12.47 11.40
CA TRP A 367 -7.56 -13.76 11.44
C TRP A 367 -6.50 -13.88 12.56
N PRO A 368 -5.64 -12.89 12.84
CA PRO A 368 -4.65 -12.97 13.92
C PRO A 368 -5.25 -13.24 15.29
N PHE A 369 -6.48 -12.73 15.52
CA PHE A 369 -7.19 -12.83 16.81
C PHE A 369 -8.04 -14.09 16.94
N LYS A 370 -8.26 -14.86 15.87
CA LYS A 370 -9.20 -15.98 15.84
C LYS A 370 -8.96 -17.00 16.94
N LYS A 371 -7.69 -17.36 17.21
CA LYS A 371 -7.34 -18.32 18.27
C LYS A 371 -7.68 -17.80 19.67
N TYR A 372 -7.51 -16.51 19.91
CA TYR A 372 -7.83 -15.86 21.19
C TYR A 372 -9.34 -15.75 21.38
N ILE A 373 -10.07 -15.38 20.33
CA ILE A 373 -11.54 -15.32 20.34
C ILE A 373 -12.13 -16.71 20.62
N GLN A 374 -11.58 -17.77 20.02
CA GLN A 374 -12.02 -19.15 20.29
C GLN A 374 -11.75 -19.57 21.73
N ARG A 375 -10.55 -19.29 22.27
CA ARG A 375 -10.22 -19.57 23.68
C ARG A 375 -11.12 -18.78 24.64
N PHE A 376 -11.36 -17.51 24.37
CA PHE A 376 -12.28 -16.68 25.16
C PHE A 376 -13.69 -17.26 25.17
N LYS A 377 -14.23 -17.63 24.00
CA LYS A 377 -15.55 -18.28 23.90
C LYS A 377 -15.61 -19.62 24.63
N GLN A 378 -14.53 -20.41 24.60
CA GLN A 378 -14.47 -21.68 25.37
C GLN A 378 -14.42 -21.45 26.87
N HIS A 379 -13.80 -20.38 27.33
CA HIS A 379 -13.65 -20.09 28.76
C HIS A 379 -14.89 -19.41 29.36
N PHE A 380 -15.50 -18.49 28.61
CA PHE A 380 -16.64 -17.68 29.09
C PHE A 380 -17.97 -18.03 28.43
N GLY A 381 -17.99 -18.89 27.41
CA GLY A 381 -19.18 -19.24 26.65
C GLY A 381 -19.86 -20.55 27.07
N LYS A 382 -19.51 -21.13 28.21
CA LYS A 382 -20.29 -22.25 28.75
C LYS A 382 -21.62 -21.69 29.25
N PRO A 383 -22.78 -22.28 28.86
CA PRO A 383 -24.04 -21.99 29.53
C PRO A 383 -23.85 -22.27 31.00
N LYS A 384 -24.25 -21.36 31.87
CA LYS A 384 -24.52 -21.71 33.27
C LYS A 384 -25.67 -22.70 33.22
N ASP A 385 -25.43 -23.97 33.60
CA ASP A 385 -26.49 -24.91 33.78
C ASP A 385 -27.53 -24.27 34.70
N PRO A 386 -28.81 -24.28 34.34
CA PRO A 386 -29.85 -23.85 35.27
C PRO A 386 -29.86 -24.82 36.44
N LEU A 387 -29.66 -24.29 37.64
CA LEU A 387 -29.93 -24.99 38.91
C LEU A 387 -31.39 -25.38 39.00
#